data_a519631a494487da17a7993022dddde2
#
_entry.id   a519631a494487da17a7993022dddde2
#
_cell.length_a   1.000
_cell.length_b   1.000
_cell.length_c   1.000
_cell.angle_alpha   90.00
_cell.angle_beta   90.00
_cell.angle_gamma   90.00
#
_symmetry.space_group_name_H-M   'P 1'
#
loop_
_entity.id
_entity.type
_entity.pdbx_description
1 polymer ?
#
loop_
_entity_poly.entity_id
_entity_poly.type
_entity_poly.pdbx_seq_one_letter_code
_entity_poly.pdbx_strand_id
1 'polypeptide(L)'
;MRFLKYILLLLVGQVAISQNTVTSEGALNKYLKTNGVLVIEFWAEWNDKNSCSFLKDLEDCNIVRADIGIGTTLQEKYNIEVLPTLVVINNGVEICRFTGDLLFRLNVEKKEVQAKIDSIIISKFE
;
A
#
# COMPACT_ATOMS: atom_id res chain seq x y z
N MET A 1 -17.01 -0.81 37.86
CA MET A 1 -17.80 -0.46 36.67
C MET A 1 -17.19 0.62 35.80
N ARG A 2 -16.50 1.60 36.36
CA ARG A 2 -15.79 2.60 35.53
C ARG A 2 -14.64 2.02 34.73
N PHE A 3 -13.99 0.96 35.21
CA PHE A 3 -12.86 0.31 34.53
C PHE A 3 -13.25 -0.42 33.24
N LEU A 4 -14.47 -0.98 33.19
CA LEU A 4 -14.96 -1.69 32.01
C LEU A 4 -15.18 -0.76 30.80
N LYS A 5 -15.56 0.50 31.04
CA LYS A 5 -15.72 1.48 29.97
C LYS A 5 -14.39 1.87 29.31
N TYR A 6 -13.31 1.96 30.09
CA TYR A 6 -11.99 2.29 29.58
C TYR A 6 -11.34 1.14 28.82
N ILE A 7 -11.59 -0.08 29.26
CA ILE A 7 -11.07 -1.30 28.60
C ILE A 7 -11.74 -1.48 27.23
N LEU A 8 -13.04 -1.19 27.12
CA LEU A 8 -13.77 -1.25 25.85
C LEU A 8 -13.27 -0.22 24.84
N LEU A 9 -12.93 0.99 25.29
CA LEU A 9 -12.37 2.04 24.45
C LEU A 9 -10.99 1.67 23.89
N LEU A 10 -10.16 1.00 24.70
CA LEU A 10 -8.85 0.52 24.27
C LEU A 10 -8.94 -0.59 23.22
N LEU A 11 -9.93 -1.48 23.33
CA LEU A 11 -10.16 -2.54 22.34
C LEU A 11 -10.62 -2.00 21.00
N VAL A 12 -11.47 -0.99 20.99
CA VAL A 12 -11.94 -0.35 19.75
C VAL A 12 -10.81 0.40 19.06
N GLY A 13 -9.88 1.02 19.83
CA GLY A 13 -8.72 1.71 19.26
C GLY A 13 -7.74 0.77 18.56
N GLN A 14 -7.64 -0.50 18.99
CA GLN A 14 -6.74 -1.48 18.38
C GLN A 14 -7.25 -2.02 17.05
N VAL A 15 -8.56 -2.07 16.83
CA VAL A 15 -9.17 -2.58 15.59
C VAL A 15 -8.98 -1.58 14.43
N ALA A 16 -8.76 -0.29 14.73
CA ALA A 16 -8.61 0.75 13.71
C ALA A 16 -7.25 0.79 13.01
N ILE A 17 -6.28 -0.08 13.39
CA ILE A 17 -4.88 0.00 12.93
C ILE A 17 -4.55 -1.06 11.88
N SER A 18 -5.49 -1.91 11.45
CA SER A 18 -5.21 -2.93 10.46
C SER A 18 -5.06 -2.34 9.06
N GLN A 19 -3.98 -2.73 8.35
CA GLN A 19 -3.78 -2.36 6.96
C GLN A 19 -4.78 -3.08 6.06
N ASN A 20 -5.24 -2.40 5.02
CA ASN A 20 -6.12 -2.99 4.03
C ASN A 20 -5.32 -3.90 3.10
N THR A 21 -5.71 -5.15 3.02
CA THR A 21 -5.12 -6.14 2.12
C THR A 21 -6.19 -6.67 1.18
N VAL A 22 -5.88 -6.72 -0.11
CA VAL A 22 -6.76 -7.26 -1.13
C VAL A 22 -6.12 -8.46 -1.79
N THR A 23 -6.95 -9.41 -2.23
CA THR A 23 -6.50 -10.66 -2.85
C THR A 23 -7.04 -10.85 -4.26
N SER A 24 -7.86 -9.93 -4.74
CA SER A 24 -8.51 -10.04 -6.05
C SER A 24 -8.45 -8.73 -6.80
N GLU A 25 -8.56 -8.84 -8.13
CA GLU A 25 -8.66 -7.68 -9.01
C GLU A 25 -9.89 -6.83 -8.70
N GLY A 26 -11.04 -7.47 -8.43
CA GLY A 26 -12.27 -6.74 -8.09
C GLY A 26 -12.14 -5.91 -6.83
N ALA A 27 -11.48 -6.45 -5.80
CA ALA A 27 -11.24 -5.71 -4.57
C ALA A 27 -10.27 -4.55 -4.79
N LEU A 28 -9.21 -4.76 -5.58
CA LEU A 28 -8.26 -3.69 -5.89
C LEU A 28 -8.90 -2.58 -6.72
N ASN A 29 -9.79 -2.92 -7.65
CA ASN A 29 -10.47 -1.94 -8.49
C ASN A 29 -11.28 -0.92 -7.68
N LYS A 30 -11.78 -1.28 -6.53
CA LYS A 30 -12.48 -0.34 -5.65
C LYS A 30 -11.56 0.78 -5.16
N TYR A 31 -10.31 0.44 -4.86
CA TYR A 31 -9.31 1.43 -4.48
C TYR A 31 -8.91 2.31 -5.66
N LEU A 32 -8.81 1.73 -6.87
CA LEU A 32 -8.43 2.46 -8.07
C LEU A 32 -9.47 3.50 -8.49
N LYS A 33 -10.72 3.34 -8.07
CA LYS A 33 -11.79 4.30 -8.35
C LYS A 33 -11.77 5.51 -7.43
N THR A 34 -11.01 5.47 -6.35
CA THR A 34 -10.89 6.62 -5.45
C THR A 34 -10.04 7.71 -6.10
N ASN A 35 -10.40 8.96 -5.82
CA ASN A 35 -9.61 10.10 -6.29
C ASN A 35 -8.38 10.29 -5.39
N GLY A 36 -7.34 10.90 -5.97
CA GLY A 36 -6.13 11.20 -5.24
C GLY A 36 -5.06 10.14 -5.39
N VAL A 37 -4.09 10.19 -4.49
CA VAL A 37 -2.93 9.30 -4.54
C VAL A 37 -3.23 8.01 -3.80
N LEU A 38 -2.90 6.90 -4.45
CA LEU A 38 -2.96 5.56 -3.87
C LEU A 38 -1.59 4.91 -4.04
N VAL A 39 -1.07 4.32 -2.98
CA VAL A 39 0.15 3.52 -3.03
C VAL A 39 -0.23 2.07 -2.82
N ILE A 40 0.12 1.22 -3.77
CA ILE A 40 -0.16 -0.21 -3.72
C ILE A 40 1.17 -0.93 -3.46
N GLU A 41 1.23 -1.75 -2.42
CA GLU A 41 2.32 -2.69 -2.25
C GLU A 41 1.88 -4.05 -2.77
N PHE A 42 2.51 -4.52 -3.84
CA PHE A 42 2.35 -5.90 -4.29
C PHE A 42 3.25 -6.79 -3.46
N TRP A 43 2.65 -7.79 -2.82
CA TRP A 43 3.24 -8.53 -1.72
C TRP A 43 2.82 -9.99 -1.77
N ALA A 44 3.58 -10.84 -1.11
CA ALA A 44 3.21 -12.23 -0.87
C ALA A 44 3.70 -12.67 0.51
N GLU A 45 2.96 -13.56 1.15
CA GLU A 45 3.24 -13.99 2.51
C GLU A 45 4.64 -14.60 2.66
N TRP A 46 5.10 -15.36 1.66
CA TRP A 46 6.42 -15.98 1.70
C TRP A 46 7.57 -14.96 1.77
N ASN A 47 7.31 -13.70 1.44
CA ASN A 47 8.30 -12.61 1.48
C ASN A 47 7.95 -11.55 2.54
N ASP A 48 7.13 -11.89 3.52
CA ASP A 48 6.60 -10.93 4.50
C ASP A 48 7.67 -10.18 5.28
N LYS A 49 8.76 -10.85 5.61
CA LYS A 49 9.88 -10.21 6.34
C LYS A 49 10.51 -9.05 5.57
N ASN A 50 10.36 -9.03 4.26
CA ASN A 50 10.87 -7.97 3.39
C ASN A 50 9.76 -7.02 2.90
N SER A 51 8.57 -7.10 3.49
CA SER A 51 7.49 -6.19 3.15
C SER A 51 7.86 -4.74 3.51
N CYS A 52 7.20 -3.80 2.85
CA CYS A 52 7.46 -2.38 3.06
C CYS A 52 7.12 -1.98 4.49
N SER A 53 8.13 -1.64 5.28
CA SER A 53 7.98 -1.31 6.69
C SER A 53 7.35 0.06 6.93
N PHE A 54 7.44 0.96 5.95
CA PHE A 54 6.98 2.35 6.10
C PHE A 54 5.66 2.64 5.39
N LEU A 55 5.00 1.63 4.79
CA LEU A 55 3.80 1.85 4.00
C LEU A 55 2.73 2.64 4.77
N LYS A 56 2.46 2.20 6.00
CA LYS A 56 1.47 2.84 6.88
C LYS A 56 1.84 4.25 7.33
N ASP A 57 3.10 4.63 7.18
CA ASP A 57 3.61 5.93 7.62
C ASP A 57 3.61 6.95 6.49
N LEU A 58 3.24 6.57 5.28
CA LEU A 58 3.10 7.50 4.16
C LEU A 58 1.91 8.43 4.39
N GLU A 59 2.10 9.72 4.07
CA GLU A 59 1.11 10.76 4.31
C GLU A 59 0.48 11.23 2.99
N ASP A 60 -0.73 11.76 3.10
CA ASP A 60 -1.47 12.38 2.00
C ASP A 60 -1.78 11.43 0.85
N CYS A 61 -1.96 10.15 1.17
CA CYS A 61 -2.32 9.11 0.22
C CYS A 61 -3.14 8.02 0.89
N ASN A 62 -3.83 7.24 0.08
CA ASN A 62 -4.40 5.98 0.51
C ASN A 62 -3.36 4.88 0.28
N ILE A 63 -3.42 3.83 1.08
CA ILE A 63 -2.51 2.69 0.96
C ILE A 63 -3.31 1.39 0.90
N VAL A 64 -2.80 0.44 0.14
CA VAL A 64 -3.36 -0.91 0.07
C VAL A 64 -2.25 -1.91 -0.22
N ARG A 65 -2.36 -3.11 0.33
CA ARG A 65 -1.48 -4.23 -0.01
C ARG A 65 -2.24 -5.21 -0.89
N ALA A 66 -1.63 -5.62 -1.97
CA ALA A 66 -2.20 -6.61 -2.88
C ALA A 66 -1.41 -7.91 -2.75
N ASP A 67 -2.08 -8.96 -2.27
CA ASP A 67 -1.49 -10.27 -2.11
C ASP A 67 -1.54 -11.01 -3.45
N ILE A 68 -0.37 -11.20 -4.06
CA ILE A 68 -0.25 -11.92 -5.32
C ILE A 68 0.19 -13.36 -5.14
N GLY A 69 0.42 -13.81 -3.90
CA GLY A 69 0.79 -15.18 -3.60
C GLY A 69 -0.36 -16.18 -3.71
N ILE A 70 -1.61 -15.69 -3.73
CA ILE A 70 -2.81 -16.52 -3.76
C ILE A 70 -3.24 -16.85 -5.20
N GLY A 71 -2.87 -16.00 -6.16
CA GLY A 71 -3.21 -16.21 -7.57
C GLY A 71 -2.33 -15.36 -8.46
N THR A 72 -2.38 -15.63 -9.77
CA THR A 72 -1.52 -14.97 -10.74
C THR A 72 -2.14 -13.78 -11.45
N THR A 73 -3.45 -13.57 -11.30
CA THR A 73 -4.18 -12.55 -12.06
C THR A 73 -3.66 -11.13 -11.83
N LEU A 74 -3.46 -10.75 -10.56
CA LEU A 74 -2.91 -9.43 -10.23
C LEU A 74 -1.48 -9.28 -10.68
N GLN A 75 -0.67 -10.33 -10.52
CA GLN A 75 0.73 -10.32 -10.94
C GLN A 75 0.84 -10.06 -12.45
N GLU A 76 0.05 -10.77 -13.24
CA GLU A 76 0.06 -10.65 -14.70
C GLU A 76 -0.46 -9.28 -15.16
N LYS A 77 -1.58 -8.84 -14.59
CA LYS A 77 -2.20 -7.58 -14.99
C LYS A 77 -1.31 -6.38 -14.77
N TYR A 78 -0.56 -6.36 -13.68
CA TYR A 78 0.31 -5.23 -13.32
C TYR A 78 1.77 -5.46 -13.66
N ASN A 79 2.10 -6.56 -14.33
CA ASN A 79 3.47 -6.92 -14.73
C ASN A 79 4.43 -6.89 -13.54
N ILE A 80 4.06 -7.59 -12.48
CA ILE A 80 4.89 -7.65 -11.28
C ILE A 80 5.91 -8.78 -11.45
N GLU A 81 7.19 -8.41 -11.57
CA GLU A 81 8.28 -9.36 -11.76
C GLU A 81 9.00 -9.71 -10.46
N VAL A 82 9.08 -8.75 -9.55
CA VAL A 82 9.81 -8.88 -8.28
C VAL A 82 8.94 -8.34 -7.14
N LEU A 83 9.07 -8.92 -5.95
CA LEU A 83 8.43 -8.46 -4.74
C LEU A 83 9.46 -7.90 -3.75
N PRO A 84 9.10 -6.92 -2.93
CA PRO A 84 7.90 -6.13 -3.07
C PRO A 84 8.00 -5.13 -4.23
N THR A 85 6.87 -4.73 -4.78
CA THR A 85 6.81 -3.61 -5.72
C THR A 85 5.77 -2.62 -5.21
N LEU A 86 6.17 -1.36 -5.10
CA LEU A 86 5.26 -0.26 -4.77
C LEU A 86 4.85 0.42 -6.07
N VAL A 87 3.55 0.58 -6.28
CA VAL A 87 3.01 1.30 -7.44
C VAL A 87 2.29 2.54 -6.92
N VAL A 88 2.69 3.70 -7.41
CA VAL A 88 2.06 4.98 -7.05
C VAL A 88 1.05 5.35 -8.13
N ILE A 89 -0.19 5.49 -7.72
CA ILE A 89 -1.34 5.76 -8.58
C ILE A 89 -1.88 7.14 -8.24
N ASN A 90 -2.30 7.89 -9.24
CA ASN A 90 -3.04 9.14 -9.04
C ASN A 90 -4.29 9.14 -9.93
N ASN A 91 -5.46 9.26 -9.29
CA ASN A 91 -6.74 9.23 -9.98
C ASN A 91 -6.87 8.02 -10.92
N GLY A 92 -6.46 6.84 -10.44
CA GLY A 92 -6.56 5.59 -11.17
C GLY A 92 -5.46 5.32 -12.19
N VAL A 93 -4.49 6.23 -12.36
CA VAL A 93 -3.42 6.11 -13.34
C VAL A 93 -2.07 5.90 -12.66
N GLU A 94 -1.31 4.91 -13.11
CA GLU A 94 0.02 4.67 -12.59
C GLU A 94 0.96 5.83 -12.95
N ILE A 95 1.60 6.41 -11.93
CA ILE A 95 2.57 7.50 -12.10
C ILE A 95 4.00 6.95 -12.09
N CYS A 96 4.31 6.08 -11.15
CA CYS A 96 5.62 5.46 -11.04
C CYS A 96 5.54 4.20 -10.20
N ARG A 97 6.64 3.44 -10.18
CA ARG A 97 6.76 2.28 -9.31
C ARG A 97 8.17 2.16 -8.77
N PHE A 98 8.28 1.51 -7.62
CA PHE A 98 9.54 1.18 -6.97
C PHE A 98 9.61 -0.33 -6.86
N THR A 99 10.57 -0.94 -7.55
CA THR A 99 10.67 -2.39 -7.65
C THR A 99 11.76 -2.92 -6.73
N GLY A 100 11.51 -4.03 -6.07
CA GLY A 100 12.50 -4.71 -5.25
C GLY A 100 13.68 -5.24 -6.07
N ASP A 101 14.73 -5.67 -5.37
CA ASP A 101 15.90 -6.26 -6.00
C ASP A 101 15.74 -7.77 -6.21
N LEU A 102 16.77 -8.41 -6.76
CA LEU A 102 16.77 -9.85 -7.02
C LEU A 102 16.77 -10.71 -5.75
N LEU A 103 17.01 -10.10 -4.59
CA LEU A 103 16.90 -10.76 -3.29
C LEU A 103 15.55 -10.48 -2.63
N PHE A 104 14.59 -9.96 -3.39
CA PHE A 104 13.24 -9.65 -2.93
C PHE A 104 13.21 -8.65 -1.79
N ARG A 105 14.07 -7.62 -1.87
CA ARG A 105 14.15 -6.54 -0.89
C ARG A 105 13.88 -5.20 -1.57
N LEU A 106 13.11 -4.37 -0.89
CA LEU A 106 12.84 -3.01 -1.35
C LEU A 106 13.95 -2.09 -0.83
N ASN A 107 14.70 -1.48 -1.75
CA ASN A 107 15.85 -0.62 -1.40
C ASN A 107 15.53 0.88 -1.42
N VAL A 108 14.27 1.24 -1.56
CA VAL A 108 13.82 2.62 -1.52
C VAL A 108 13.50 3.02 -0.07
N GLU A 109 13.77 4.27 0.29
CA GLU A 109 13.44 4.79 1.61
C GLU A 109 12.09 5.53 1.57
N LYS A 110 11.47 5.66 2.75
CA LYS A 110 10.21 6.38 2.92
C LYS A 110 10.24 7.76 2.29
N LYS A 111 11.32 8.52 2.51
CA LYS A 111 11.45 9.90 2.02
C LYS A 111 11.37 9.98 0.49
N GLU A 112 11.85 8.96 -0.22
CA GLU A 112 11.82 8.94 -1.67
C GLU A 112 10.40 8.74 -2.20
N VAL A 113 9.67 7.82 -1.58
CA VAL A 113 8.26 7.57 -1.93
C VAL A 113 7.40 8.77 -1.55
N GLN A 114 7.62 9.31 -0.35
CA GLN A 114 6.87 10.48 0.11
C GLN A 114 7.13 11.70 -0.77
N ALA A 115 8.35 11.90 -1.22
CA ALA A 115 8.68 13.00 -2.13
C ALA A 115 7.92 12.89 -3.45
N LYS A 116 7.72 11.68 -3.96
CA LYS A 116 6.94 11.46 -5.17
C LYS A 116 5.45 11.79 -4.94
N ILE A 117 4.90 11.37 -3.82
CA ILE A 117 3.52 11.71 -3.43
C ILE A 117 3.36 13.23 -3.34
N ASP A 118 4.28 13.87 -2.64
CA ASP A 118 4.25 15.33 -2.46
C ASP A 118 4.32 16.07 -3.80
N SER A 119 5.15 15.60 -4.73
CA SER A 119 5.27 16.23 -6.04
C SER A 119 3.97 16.11 -6.86
N ILE A 120 3.27 15.00 -6.74
CA ILE A 120 1.96 14.82 -7.39
C ILE A 120 0.95 15.82 -6.84
N ILE A 121 0.91 15.96 -5.51
CA ILE A 121 -0.02 16.87 -4.83
C ILE A 121 0.28 18.32 -5.19
N ILE A 122 1.55 18.72 -5.18
CA ILE A 122 1.97 20.07 -5.54
C ILE A 122 1.58 20.40 -6.98
N SER A 123 1.72 19.44 -7.90
CA SER A 123 1.40 19.65 -9.31
C SER A 123 -0.07 20.02 -9.55
N LYS A 124 -0.96 19.65 -8.63
CA LYS A 124 -2.39 19.98 -8.74
C LYS A 124 -2.69 21.46 -8.51
N PHE A 125 -1.76 22.17 -7.91
CA PHE A 125 -1.91 23.60 -7.60
C PHE A 125 -1.17 24.51 -8.57
N GLU A 126 -0.53 23.94 -9.57
CA GLU A 126 0.17 24.70 -10.63
C GLU A 126 -0.76 25.00 -11.87
#